data_a283189e60b93bfbbc6218076bcf6c2f
#
_entry.id   a283189e60b93bfbbc6218076bcf6c2f
#
_cell.length_a   1.000
_cell.length_b   1.000
_cell.length_c   1.000
_cell.angle_alpha   90.00
_cell.angle_beta   90.00
_cell.angle_gamma   90.00
#
_symmetry.space_group_name_H-M   'P 1'
#
loop_
_entity.id
_entity.type
_entity.pdbx_description
1 polymer ?
#
loop_
_entity_poly.entity_id
_entity_poly.type
_entity_poly.pdbx_seq_one_letter_code
_entity_poly.pdbx_strand_id
1 'polypeptide(L)'
;LKEMWKSPNGTVRVVLDGTVFRSPIIVDGISSLVPTWTSPIVIARHAYGDVYRDVETYVEQGDKAEIVVRGRSGEKKRIEIFDFEKSAGVVLGMHNTDKSIESFARSCFNYALDVKLDLWFATKDTISKTYDHRFKDIFNDIFNAEYKDKFAAAGIEYFYTLIDDAVARVIRSHGGMIWACKNYDGD
;
A
#
# COMPACT_ATOMS: atom_id res chain seq x y z
N LEU A 1 23.40 22.18 1.07
CA LEU A 1 22.84 21.84 2.38
C LEU A 1 23.75 20.80 3.03
N LYS A 2 24.17 21.00 4.27
CA LYS A 2 25.04 20.06 5.01
C LYS A 2 24.25 18.81 5.48
N GLU A 3 22.93 18.91 5.56
CA GLU A 3 22.02 17.81 5.89
C GLU A 3 20.73 17.93 5.05
N MET A 4 20.25 16.81 4.53
CA MET A 4 18.93 16.75 3.90
C MET A 4 17.87 16.51 4.95
N TRP A 5 16.90 17.39 5.05
CA TRP A 5 15.74 17.20 5.91
C TRP A 5 14.71 16.28 5.25
N LYS A 6 14.05 15.47 6.06
CA LYS A 6 12.91 14.68 5.57
C LYS A 6 11.82 15.62 5.05
N SER A 7 11.13 15.18 3.99
CA SER A 7 10.00 15.95 3.44
C SER A 7 8.97 16.28 4.53
N PRO A 8 8.56 17.54 4.70
CA PRO A 8 7.51 17.90 5.65
C PRO A 8 6.21 17.14 5.41
N ASN A 9 5.81 16.98 4.15
CA ASN A 9 4.63 16.21 3.78
C ASN A 9 4.73 14.73 4.18
N GLY A 10 5.89 14.11 3.96
CA GLY A 10 6.15 12.75 4.40
C GLY A 10 6.10 12.61 5.92
N THR A 11 6.66 13.58 6.64
CA THR A 11 6.65 13.60 8.10
C THR A 11 5.22 13.70 8.65
N VAL A 12 4.42 14.62 8.13
CA VAL A 12 3.02 14.78 8.56
C VAL A 12 2.19 13.52 8.31
N ARG A 13 2.32 12.92 7.13
CA ARG A 13 1.62 11.66 6.80
C ARG A 13 1.97 10.53 7.77
N VAL A 14 3.25 10.39 8.08
CA VAL A 14 3.73 9.37 9.03
C VAL A 14 3.21 9.61 10.44
N VAL A 15 3.16 10.86 10.90
CA VAL A 15 2.67 11.21 12.24
C VAL A 15 1.16 10.95 12.34
N LEU A 16 0.41 11.29 11.31
CA LEU A 16 -1.04 11.11 11.29
C LEU A 16 -1.47 9.65 11.06
N ASP A 17 -0.58 8.81 10.49
CA ASP A 17 -0.90 7.41 10.13
C ASP A 17 -2.24 7.32 9.39
N GLY A 18 -2.44 8.21 8.41
CA GLY A 18 -3.71 8.41 7.75
C GLY A 18 -3.81 7.74 6.38
N THR A 19 -4.98 7.87 5.77
CA THR A 19 -5.23 7.52 4.37
C THR A 19 -5.37 8.78 3.56
N VAL A 20 -4.70 8.85 2.41
CA VAL A 20 -4.83 9.97 1.48
C VAL A 20 -5.74 9.55 0.33
N PHE A 21 -6.89 10.22 0.21
CA PHE A 21 -7.79 10.06 -0.91
C PHE A 21 -7.53 11.16 -1.94
N ARG A 22 -7.27 10.76 -3.18
CA ARG A 22 -7.02 11.67 -4.31
C ARG A 22 -8.07 11.45 -5.37
N SER A 23 -8.96 12.43 -5.51
CA SER A 23 -9.90 12.48 -6.63
C SER A 23 -9.27 13.21 -7.81
N PRO A 24 -9.60 12.86 -9.07
CA PRO A 24 -9.09 13.56 -10.23
C PRO A 24 -9.60 14.99 -10.28
N ILE A 25 -8.77 15.89 -10.81
CA ILE A 25 -9.17 17.24 -11.18
C ILE A 25 -9.65 17.18 -12.63
N ILE A 26 -10.95 17.43 -12.84
CA ILE A 26 -11.57 17.43 -14.16
C ILE A 26 -11.75 18.88 -14.61
N VAL A 27 -11.25 19.18 -15.80
CA VAL A 27 -11.35 20.52 -16.40
C VAL A 27 -12.15 20.42 -17.71
N ASP A 28 -13.16 21.25 -17.83
CA ASP A 28 -13.99 21.31 -19.03
C ASP A 28 -13.15 21.60 -20.28
N GLY A 29 -13.40 20.84 -21.33
CA GLY A 29 -12.66 20.95 -22.60
C GLY A 29 -11.31 20.23 -22.64
N ILE A 30 -10.87 19.62 -21.54
CA ILE A 30 -9.68 18.75 -21.53
C ILE A 30 -10.11 17.29 -21.40
N SER A 31 -9.88 16.52 -22.46
CA SER A 31 -10.20 15.08 -22.46
C SER A 31 -9.23 14.28 -21.58
N SER A 32 -9.73 13.21 -20.97
CA SER A 32 -8.89 12.23 -20.29
C SER A 32 -7.89 11.60 -21.26
N LEU A 33 -6.67 11.33 -20.80
CA LEU A 33 -5.65 10.60 -21.57
C LEU A 33 -6.14 9.20 -21.97
N VAL A 34 -6.95 8.57 -21.12
CA VAL A 34 -7.62 7.30 -21.42
C VAL A 34 -9.08 7.59 -21.76
N PRO A 35 -9.49 7.51 -23.03
CA PRO A 35 -10.83 7.95 -23.47
C PRO A 35 -12.00 7.17 -22.83
N THR A 36 -11.73 5.95 -22.35
CA THR A 36 -12.75 5.11 -21.70
C THR A 36 -13.09 5.55 -20.28
N TRP A 37 -12.27 6.37 -19.63
CA TRP A 37 -12.55 6.87 -18.29
C TRP A 37 -13.63 7.95 -18.33
N THR A 38 -14.86 7.55 -18.11
CA THR A 38 -16.04 8.43 -18.09
C THR A 38 -16.50 8.79 -16.68
N SER A 39 -15.94 8.13 -15.66
CA SER A 39 -16.23 8.35 -14.25
C SER A 39 -14.93 8.48 -13.45
N PRO A 40 -14.93 9.24 -12.33
CA PRO A 40 -13.73 9.46 -11.53
C PRO A 40 -13.13 8.16 -10.98
N ILE A 41 -11.81 8.06 -10.96
CA ILE A 41 -11.06 7.04 -10.24
C ILE A 41 -10.41 7.71 -9.04
N VAL A 42 -10.78 7.28 -7.83
CA VAL A 42 -10.23 7.83 -6.60
C VAL A 42 -9.08 6.93 -6.14
N ILE A 43 -7.89 7.47 -5.99
CA ILE A 43 -6.76 6.74 -5.40
C ILE A 43 -6.81 6.88 -3.88
N ALA A 44 -6.90 5.75 -3.17
CA ALA A 44 -6.73 5.70 -1.72
C ALA A 44 -5.33 5.18 -1.40
N ARG A 45 -4.46 6.06 -0.91
CA ARG A 45 -3.07 5.75 -0.56
C ARG A 45 -2.93 5.53 0.93
N HIS A 46 -2.37 4.40 1.34
CA HIS A 46 -1.88 4.20 2.70
C HIS A 46 -0.71 5.12 2.96
N ALA A 47 -0.78 5.97 4.00
CA ALA A 47 0.21 7.01 4.22
C ALA A 47 1.34 6.61 5.17
N TYR A 48 1.44 5.34 5.55
CA TYR A 48 2.40 4.82 6.51
C TYR A 48 3.25 3.68 5.94
N GLY A 49 4.47 3.54 6.46
CA GLY A 49 5.32 2.39 6.24
C GLY A 49 5.90 2.28 4.84
N ASP A 50 6.20 1.04 4.46
CA ASP A 50 6.82 0.65 3.21
C ASP A 50 8.17 1.37 2.99
N VAL A 51 8.55 1.67 1.75
CA VAL A 51 9.80 2.36 1.39
C VAL A 51 9.91 3.80 1.93
N TYR A 52 8.81 4.39 2.40
CA TYR A 52 8.83 5.74 3.00
C TYR A 52 9.25 5.74 4.48
N ARG A 53 9.42 4.57 5.08
CA ARG A 53 9.96 4.35 6.43
C ARG A 53 10.95 3.21 6.47
N ASP A 54 11.72 3.08 5.44
CA ASP A 54 12.76 2.08 5.32
C ASP A 54 14.04 2.44 6.10
N VAL A 55 14.90 1.45 6.15
CA VAL A 55 16.31 1.56 6.53
C VAL A 55 17.11 0.89 5.44
N GLU A 56 18.02 1.62 4.83
CA GLU A 56 18.87 1.08 3.77
C GLU A 56 20.35 1.27 4.08
N THR A 57 21.17 0.40 3.56
CA THR A 57 22.63 0.50 3.70
C THR A 57 23.34 -0.15 2.51
N TYR A 58 24.53 0.37 2.25
CA TYR A 58 25.49 -0.29 1.36
C TYR A 58 26.18 -1.44 2.11
N VAL A 59 26.47 -2.53 1.40
CA VAL A 59 27.13 -3.73 1.92
C VAL A 59 28.39 -3.97 1.10
N GLU A 60 29.54 -4.04 1.77
CA GLU A 60 30.81 -4.29 1.11
C GLU A 60 30.92 -5.73 0.58
N GLN A 61 31.79 -5.94 -0.42
CA GLN A 61 32.11 -7.30 -0.87
C GLN A 61 32.73 -8.08 0.27
N GLY A 62 32.28 -9.31 0.46
CA GLY A 62 32.72 -10.21 1.53
C GLY A 62 31.83 -10.19 2.77
N ASP A 63 30.93 -9.22 2.90
CA ASP A 63 30.00 -9.11 4.02
C ASP A 63 28.72 -9.90 3.78
N LYS A 64 27.98 -10.17 4.88
CA LYS A 64 26.65 -10.82 4.87
C LYS A 64 25.60 -9.90 5.45
N ALA A 65 24.45 -9.85 4.83
CA ALA A 65 23.29 -9.11 5.33
C ALA A 65 22.25 -10.06 5.94
N GLU A 66 21.75 -9.70 7.12
CA GLU A 66 20.74 -10.47 7.87
C GLU A 66 19.62 -9.59 8.39
N ILE A 67 18.41 -10.13 8.45
CA ILE A 67 17.33 -9.62 9.31
C ILE A 67 17.45 -10.30 10.69
N VAL A 68 17.48 -9.49 11.75
CA VAL A 68 17.51 -10.01 13.12
C VAL A 68 16.27 -9.55 13.87
N VAL A 69 15.40 -10.49 14.19
CA VAL A 69 14.23 -10.23 15.06
C VAL A 69 14.60 -10.61 16.48
N ARG A 70 14.48 -9.65 17.41
CA ARG A 70 14.74 -9.86 18.85
C ARG A 70 13.41 -9.99 19.59
N GLY A 71 13.16 -11.15 20.17
CA GLY A 71 12.04 -11.38 21.05
C GLY A 71 12.19 -10.67 22.39
N ARG A 72 11.07 -10.49 23.10
CA ARG A 72 11.07 -9.83 24.43
C ARG A 72 11.85 -10.61 25.49
N SER A 73 11.90 -11.94 25.39
CA SER A 73 12.65 -12.86 26.25
C SER A 73 14.15 -12.91 25.92
N GLY A 74 14.60 -12.14 24.90
CA GLY A 74 16.01 -12.07 24.50
C GLY A 74 16.42 -13.06 23.40
N GLU A 75 15.53 -13.95 22.99
CA GLU A 75 15.76 -14.85 21.84
C GLU A 75 15.96 -14.02 20.55
N LYS A 76 16.79 -14.53 19.65
CA LYS A 76 17.08 -13.90 18.38
C LYS A 76 16.80 -14.88 17.23
N LYS A 77 15.91 -14.49 16.34
CA LYS A 77 15.73 -15.15 15.05
C LYS A 77 16.56 -14.41 14.01
N ARG A 78 17.47 -15.09 13.35
CA ARG A 78 18.29 -14.56 12.25
C ARG A 78 17.82 -15.16 10.93
N ILE A 79 17.70 -14.31 9.92
CA ILE A 79 17.32 -14.70 8.57
C ILE A 79 18.33 -14.03 7.64
N GLU A 80 19.15 -14.82 6.96
CA GLU A 80 20.08 -14.31 5.96
C GLU A 80 19.29 -13.72 4.79
N ILE A 81 19.63 -12.50 4.40
CA ILE A 81 19.12 -11.85 3.20
C ILE A 81 19.97 -12.29 2.01
N PHE A 82 21.28 -12.07 2.11
CA PHE A 82 22.22 -12.37 1.03
C PHE A 82 23.68 -12.38 1.53
N ASP A 83 24.50 -13.23 0.87
CA ASP A 83 25.94 -13.29 1.04
C ASP A 83 26.63 -12.54 -0.11
N PHE A 84 27.23 -11.39 0.20
CA PHE A 84 27.90 -10.52 -0.77
C PHE A 84 29.35 -10.97 -1.10
N GLU A 85 29.67 -12.24 -0.97
CA GLU A 85 31.01 -12.80 -1.21
C GLU A 85 31.66 -12.31 -2.51
N LYS A 86 30.88 -12.24 -3.60
CA LYS A 86 31.40 -11.98 -4.95
C LYS A 86 31.26 -10.52 -5.42
N SER A 87 30.45 -9.73 -4.78
CA SER A 87 30.18 -8.35 -5.17
C SER A 87 29.58 -7.58 -4.02
N ALA A 88 29.94 -6.33 -3.86
CA ALA A 88 29.23 -5.39 -3.01
C ALA A 88 27.82 -5.10 -3.53
N GLY A 89 26.96 -4.53 -2.68
CA GLY A 89 25.60 -4.20 -3.06
C GLY A 89 24.87 -3.35 -2.04
N VAL A 90 23.53 -3.42 -2.08
CA VAL A 90 22.66 -2.65 -1.18
C VAL A 90 21.60 -3.55 -0.58
N VAL A 91 21.16 -3.24 0.63
CA VAL A 91 20.03 -3.85 1.28
C VAL A 91 19.06 -2.80 1.79
N LEU A 92 17.79 -3.15 1.82
CA LEU A 92 16.70 -2.31 2.30
C LEU A 92 15.80 -3.13 3.21
N GLY A 93 15.49 -2.59 4.38
CA GLY A 93 14.51 -3.12 5.30
C GLY A 93 13.33 -2.19 5.44
N MET A 94 12.12 -2.69 5.26
CA MET A 94 10.88 -1.93 5.45
C MET A 94 9.94 -2.64 6.42
N HIS A 95 8.97 -1.90 6.96
CA HIS A 95 7.99 -2.44 7.89
C HIS A 95 6.62 -1.82 7.72
N ASN A 96 5.62 -2.51 8.27
CA ASN A 96 4.30 -1.96 8.52
C ASN A 96 3.75 -2.56 9.83
N THR A 97 2.65 -2.05 10.33
CA THR A 97 2.00 -2.57 11.54
C THR A 97 0.56 -2.96 11.24
N ASP A 98 0.07 -4.03 11.87
CA ASP A 98 -1.31 -4.48 11.72
C ASP A 98 -2.30 -3.34 12.03
N LYS A 99 -2.07 -2.59 13.10
CA LYS A 99 -2.92 -1.45 13.49
C LYS A 99 -3.04 -0.40 12.39
N SER A 100 -1.93 -0.08 11.71
CA SER A 100 -1.93 0.89 10.61
C SER A 100 -2.67 0.35 9.39
N ILE A 101 -2.46 -0.93 9.06
CA ILE A 101 -3.16 -1.60 7.94
C ILE A 101 -4.66 -1.67 8.21
N GLU A 102 -5.08 -2.01 9.44
CA GLU A 102 -6.48 -2.03 9.85
C GLU A 102 -7.15 -0.66 9.75
N SER A 103 -6.45 0.39 10.21
CA SER A 103 -6.92 1.77 10.09
C SER A 103 -7.11 2.18 8.64
N PHE A 104 -6.15 1.84 7.77
CA PHE A 104 -6.24 2.06 6.33
C PHE A 104 -7.42 1.31 5.71
N ALA A 105 -7.60 0.04 6.03
CA ALA A 105 -8.71 -0.77 5.51
C ALA A 105 -10.07 -0.15 5.88
N ARG A 106 -10.29 0.17 7.17
CA ARG A 106 -11.54 0.79 7.63
C ARG A 106 -11.78 2.15 7.00
N SER A 107 -10.73 2.96 6.82
CA SER A 107 -10.84 4.25 6.11
C SER A 107 -11.32 4.06 4.67
N CYS A 108 -10.76 3.08 3.95
CA CYS A 108 -11.16 2.77 2.58
C CYS A 108 -12.61 2.28 2.50
N PHE A 109 -13.01 1.34 3.38
CA PHE A 109 -14.37 0.81 3.40
C PHE A 109 -15.41 1.86 3.77
N ASN A 110 -15.13 2.70 4.78
CA ASN A 110 -16.03 3.79 5.16
C ASN A 110 -16.19 4.80 4.01
N TYR A 111 -15.07 5.21 3.40
CA TYR A 111 -15.13 6.15 2.28
C TYR A 111 -15.90 5.57 1.09
N ALA A 112 -15.74 4.27 0.79
CA ALA A 112 -16.48 3.61 -0.27
C ALA A 112 -18.00 3.63 -0.02
N LEU A 113 -18.43 3.39 1.21
CA LEU A 113 -19.84 3.49 1.60
C LEU A 113 -20.38 4.93 1.50
N ASP A 114 -19.58 5.93 1.91
CA ASP A 114 -19.99 7.33 1.88
C ASP A 114 -20.19 7.83 0.45
N VAL A 115 -19.29 7.48 -0.47
CA VAL A 115 -19.36 7.92 -1.87
C VAL A 115 -20.09 6.94 -2.80
N LYS A 116 -20.45 5.76 -2.31
CA LYS A 116 -21.12 4.66 -3.04
C LYS A 116 -20.37 4.23 -4.30
N LEU A 117 -19.06 4.00 -4.15
CA LEU A 117 -18.19 3.50 -5.20
C LEU A 117 -17.61 2.15 -4.80
N ASP A 118 -17.40 1.29 -5.78
CA ASP A 118 -16.67 0.04 -5.59
C ASP A 118 -15.28 0.29 -5.04
N LEU A 119 -14.77 -0.62 -4.22
CA LEU A 119 -13.43 -0.57 -3.67
C LEU A 119 -12.56 -1.68 -4.26
N TRP A 120 -11.53 -1.27 -5.00
CA TRP A 120 -10.51 -2.17 -5.49
C TRP A 120 -9.26 -2.05 -4.62
N PHE A 121 -8.78 -3.15 -4.10
CA PHE A 121 -7.53 -3.21 -3.36
C PHE A 121 -6.52 -4.11 -4.06
N ALA A 122 -5.27 -3.67 -4.14
CA ALA A 122 -4.24 -4.40 -4.86
C ALA A 122 -2.90 -4.42 -4.12
N THR A 123 -2.26 -5.58 -4.14
CA THR A 123 -0.90 -5.81 -3.65
C THR A 123 -0.18 -6.83 -4.55
N LYS A 124 1.06 -7.22 -4.23
CA LYS A 124 1.77 -8.29 -4.95
C LYS A 124 2.01 -9.50 -4.03
N ASP A 125 0.95 -10.05 -3.44
CA ASP A 125 1.02 -11.14 -2.46
C ASP A 125 1.55 -12.47 -3.02
N THR A 126 1.55 -12.64 -4.33
CA THR A 126 2.17 -13.80 -5.00
C THR A 126 3.70 -13.78 -4.93
N ILE A 127 4.32 -12.62 -4.79
CA ILE A 127 5.77 -12.42 -4.64
C ILE A 127 6.11 -12.11 -3.18
N SER A 128 5.52 -11.09 -2.61
CA SER A 128 5.68 -10.71 -1.20
C SER A 128 4.69 -11.50 -0.32
N LYS A 129 4.99 -12.79 -0.15
CA LYS A 129 4.07 -13.79 0.44
C LYS A 129 3.79 -13.60 1.94
N THR A 130 4.56 -12.77 2.62
CA THR A 130 4.34 -12.44 4.03
C THR A 130 3.87 -11.00 4.18
N TYR A 131 4.61 -10.06 3.62
CA TYR A 131 4.34 -8.64 3.79
C TYR A 131 3.04 -8.22 3.10
N ASP A 132 2.93 -8.43 1.79
CA ASP A 132 1.75 -8.06 1.02
C ASP A 132 0.54 -8.95 1.34
N HIS A 133 0.80 -10.23 1.64
CA HIS A 133 -0.26 -11.15 2.04
C HIS A 133 -0.93 -10.71 3.35
N ARG A 134 -0.16 -10.15 4.30
CA ARG A 134 -0.72 -9.62 5.55
C ARG A 134 -1.71 -8.48 5.32
N PHE A 135 -1.44 -7.60 4.36
CA PHE A 135 -2.40 -6.56 3.96
C PHE A 135 -3.71 -7.16 3.42
N LYS A 136 -3.60 -8.14 2.54
CA LYS A 136 -4.75 -8.84 1.96
C LYS A 136 -5.60 -9.51 3.04
N ASP A 137 -4.96 -10.23 3.96
CA ASP A 137 -5.65 -10.93 5.05
C ASP A 137 -6.42 -9.95 5.92
N ILE A 138 -5.79 -8.87 6.39
CA ILE A 138 -6.41 -7.86 7.23
C ILE A 138 -7.60 -7.20 6.52
N PHE A 139 -7.45 -6.84 5.24
CA PHE A 139 -8.55 -6.28 4.46
C PHE A 139 -9.72 -7.27 4.35
N ASN A 140 -9.45 -8.53 4.04
CA ASN A 140 -10.47 -9.56 3.90
C ASN A 140 -11.17 -9.87 5.23
N ASP A 141 -10.42 -9.97 6.33
CA ASP A 141 -10.97 -10.23 7.66
C ASP A 141 -11.92 -9.11 8.09
N ILE A 142 -11.48 -7.85 7.96
CA ILE A 142 -12.30 -6.67 8.29
C ILE A 142 -13.52 -6.58 7.39
N PHE A 143 -13.35 -6.79 6.08
CA PHE A 143 -14.48 -6.77 5.15
C PHE A 143 -15.53 -7.80 5.54
N ASN A 144 -15.14 -9.05 5.76
CA ASN A 144 -16.07 -10.12 6.08
C ASN A 144 -16.74 -9.92 7.43
N ALA A 145 -16.04 -9.38 8.44
CA ALA A 145 -16.56 -9.18 9.78
C ALA A 145 -17.43 -7.92 9.93
N GLU A 146 -17.13 -6.83 9.21
CA GLU A 146 -17.70 -5.52 9.52
C GLU A 146 -18.43 -4.86 8.35
N TYR A 147 -18.11 -5.19 7.10
CA TYR A 147 -18.53 -4.40 5.93
C TYR A 147 -19.33 -5.17 4.87
N LYS A 148 -19.24 -6.48 4.82
CA LYS A 148 -19.87 -7.31 3.77
C LYS A 148 -21.35 -7.00 3.57
N ASP A 149 -22.14 -7.00 4.64
CA ASP A 149 -23.58 -6.74 4.55
C ASP A 149 -23.86 -5.27 4.21
N LYS A 150 -23.04 -4.34 4.68
CA LYS A 150 -23.17 -2.91 4.37
C LYS A 150 -22.91 -2.63 2.89
N PHE A 151 -21.89 -3.27 2.31
CA PHE A 151 -21.56 -3.17 0.89
C PHE A 151 -22.69 -3.76 0.03
N ALA A 152 -23.19 -4.93 0.40
CA ALA A 152 -24.32 -5.55 -0.28
C ALA A 152 -25.58 -4.65 -0.23
N ALA A 153 -25.89 -4.06 0.92
CA ALA A 153 -27.01 -3.13 1.07
C ALA A 153 -26.83 -1.83 0.28
N ALA A 154 -25.59 -1.36 0.11
CA ALA A 154 -25.26 -0.18 -0.67
C ALA A 154 -25.17 -0.44 -2.18
N GLY A 155 -25.17 -1.71 -2.62
CA GLY A 155 -25.01 -2.11 -4.02
C GLY A 155 -23.61 -1.84 -4.59
N ILE A 156 -22.58 -1.89 -3.75
CA ILE A 156 -21.17 -1.72 -4.12
C ILE A 156 -20.35 -2.97 -3.79
N GLU A 157 -19.21 -3.14 -4.47
CA GLU A 157 -18.39 -4.33 -4.34
C GLU A 157 -16.99 -4.01 -3.76
N TYR A 158 -16.44 -4.97 -3.01
CA TYR A 158 -15.03 -5.03 -2.67
C TYR A 158 -14.34 -6.07 -3.53
N PHE A 159 -13.26 -5.66 -4.21
CA PHE A 159 -12.50 -6.50 -5.13
C PHE A 159 -11.01 -6.45 -4.81
N TYR A 160 -10.40 -7.61 -4.59
CA TYR A 160 -8.94 -7.74 -4.43
C TYR A 160 -8.31 -8.35 -5.67
N THR A 161 -7.18 -7.79 -6.12
CA THR A 161 -6.38 -8.36 -7.21
C THR A 161 -4.89 -8.05 -7.05
N LEU A 162 -4.05 -8.61 -7.93
CA LEU A 162 -2.62 -8.26 -7.98
C LEU A 162 -2.44 -6.88 -8.59
N ILE A 163 -1.41 -6.15 -8.12
CA ILE A 163 -1.19 -4.75 -8.54
C ILE A 163 -1.00 -4.59 -10.05
N ASP A 164 -0.30 -5.51 -10.69
CA ASP A 164 -0.11 -5.52 -12.15
C ASP A 164 -1.41 -5.81 -12.91
N ASP A 165 -2.25 -6.70 -12.42
CA ASP A 165 -3.58 -6.93 -12.99
C ASP A 165 -4.51 -5.73 -12.75
N ALA A 166 -4.42 -5.08 -11.56
CA ALA A 166 -5.17 -3.86 -11.28
C ALA A 166 -4.86 -2.75 -12.28
N VAL A 167 -3.59 -2.50 -12.61
CA VAL A 167 -3.19 -1.52 -13.63
C VAL A 167 -3.87 -1.81 -14.97
N ALA A 168 -3.81 -3.06 -15.44
CA ALA A 168 -4.43 -3.45 -16.70
C ALA A 168 -5.96 -3.32 -16.69
N ARG A 169 -6.61 -3.61 -15.56
CA ARG A 169 -8.07 -3.47 -15.40
C ARG A 169 -8.49 -2.02 -15.34
N VAL A 170 -7.76 -1.18 -14.60
CA VAL A 170 -8.04 0.25 -14.47
C VAL A 170 -7.98 0.93 -15.85
N ILE A 171 -6.95 0.65 -16.65
CA ILE A 171 -6.82 1.21 -18.01
C ILE A 171 -8.01 0.82 -18.89
N ARG A 172 -8.54 -0.40 -18.74
CA ARG A 172 -9.69 -0.90 -19.54
C ARG A 172 -11.05 -0.54 -18.93
N SER A 173 -11.09 -0.01 -17.73
CA SER A 173 -12.33 0.35 -17.05
C SER A 173 -12.95 1.64 -17.58
N HIS A 174 -14.18 1.90 -17.16
CA HIS A 174 -14.84 3.20 -17.34
C HIS A 174 -14.59 4.17 -16.17
N GLY A 175 -13.79 3.78 -15.19
CA GLY A 175 -13.65 4.48 -13.92
C GLY A 175 -14.79 4.17 -12.96
N GLY A 176 -15.04 5.06 -12.00
CA GLY A 176 -16.15 4.90 -11.05
C GLY A 176 -15.81 3.98 -9.88
N MET A 177 -14.55 3.89 -9.48
CA MET A 177 -14.11 3.10 -8.34
C MET A 177 -13.10 3.84 -7.47
N ILE A 178 -12.91 3.34 -6.26
CA ILE A 178 -11.77 3.67 -5.40
C ILE A 178 -10.71 2.61 -5.60
N TRP A 179 -9.49 3.02 -5.91
CA TRP A 179 -8.35 2.12 -6.01
C TRP A 179 -7.44 2.31 -4.80
N ALA A 180 -7.52 1.38 -3.85
CA ALA A 180 -6.70 1.37 -2.65
C ALA A 180 -5.35 0.73 -2.93
N CYS A 181 -4.29 1.43 -2.54
CA CYS A 181 -2.91 1.05 -2.79
C CYS A 181 -2.06 1.19 -1.52
N LYS A 182 -1.04 0.35 -1.40
CA LYS A 182 0.02 0.58 -0.42
C LYS A 182 0.71 1.93 -0.67
N ASN A 183 1.56 2.34 0.26
CA ASN A 183 2.14 3.68 0.25
C ASN A 183 2.87 4.02 -1.05
N TYR A 184 3.74 3.12 -1.55
CA TYR A 184 4.51 3.35 -2.77
C TYR A 184 3.63 3.29 -4.03
N ASP A 185 2.78 2.27 -4.12
CA ASP A 185 1.92 2.04 -5.29
C ASP A 185 0.87 3.18 -5.47
N GLY A 186 0.49 3.84 -4.35
CA GLY A 186 -0.49 4.92 -4.34
C GLY A 186 0.10 6.33 -4.50
N ASP A 187 1.40 6.46 -4.67
CA ASP A 187 2.03 7.76 -4.85
C ASP A 187 2.02 8.17 -6.32
#